data_70abf5957e4343685a01d285762cb03d
#
_entry.id   70abf5957e4343685a01d285762cb03d
#
_cell.length_a   1.000
_cell.length_b   1.000
_cell.length_c   1.000
_cell.angle_alpha   90.00
_cell.angle_beta   90.00
_cell.angle_gamma   90.00
#
_symmetry.space_group_name_H-M   'P 1'
#
loop_
_entity.id
_entity.type
_entity.pdbx_description
1 polymer ?
#
loop_
_entity_poly.entity_id
_entity_poly.type
_entity_poly.pdbx_seq_one_letter_code
_entity_poly.pdbx_strand_id
1 'polypeptide(L)'
;MKKKAYVKNQIRTIFDTKARFLSIFCIVSLGAAFFAGLRHTPLIMEQSMNDYLKEYHFNDLNYVATLGFTEEDLKLVKEIDEVENVESGNRFDALVEFDENVKGATVYTNETFDNQVNKVELVSGKLPKDDDECLIDNSFASQNGIKVGDQITLTNDNATKKFTVTGLINDTRYLSSVERGTNTLGDGTNEAYFQILSKGNEGLALPQELYDLREQTVFNELRITLKNENNYNYFSDEYLDYVDDVNSKIEKIL
;
A
#
# COMPACT_ATOMS: atom_id res chain seq x y z
N MET A 1 26.59 -58.37 21.89
CA MET A 1 26.44 -57.94 23.29
C MET A 1 27.17 -56.62 23.65
N LYS A 2 28.33 -56.30 23.05
CA LYS A 2 29.11 -55.08 23.39
C LYS A 2 28.40 -53.73 23.13
N LYS A 3 27.53 -53.63 22.09
CA LYS A 3 26.81 -52.36 21.76
C LYS A 3 25.81 -51.91 22.83
N LYS A 4 25.09 -52.86 23.47
CA LYS A 4 24.11 -52.52 24.53
C LYS A 4 24.76 -51.95 25.81
N ALA A 5 25.91 -52.53 26.19
CA ALA A 5 26.67 -52.05 27.35
C ALA A 5 27.25 -50.64 27.13
N TYR A 6 27.75 -50.37 25.92
CA TYR A 6 28.27 -49.06 25.52
C TYR A 6 27.18 -47.96 25.57
N VAL A 7 26.03 -48.20 24.96
CA VAL A 7 24.89 -47.25 24.99
C VAL A 7 24.42 -47.00 26.41
N LYS A 8 24.29 -48.05 27.23
CA LYS A 8 23.90 -47.91 28.65
C LYS A 8 24.90 -47.07 29.45
N ASN A 9 26.20 -47.22 29.19
CA ASN A 9 27.22 -46.42 29.86
C ASN A 9 27.18 -44.95 29.43
N GLN A 10 26.97 -44.65 28.15
CA GLN A 10 26.81 -43.27 27.67
C GLN A 10 25.59 -42.58 28.27
N ILE A 11 24.45 -43.27 28.33
CA ILE A 11 23.23 -42.73 28.95
C ILE A 11 23.49 -42.44 30.45
N ARG A 12 24.19 -43.31 31.15
CA ARG A 12 24.55 -43.09 32.56
C ARG A 12 25.46 -41.89 32.74
N THR A 13 26.44 -41.66 31.88
CA THR A 13 27.33 -40.51 31.90
C THR A 13 26.57 -39.21 31.68
N ILE A 14 25.55 -39.20 30.80
CA ILE A 14 24.66 -38.03 30.58
C ILE A 14 23.90 -37.71 31.87
N PHE A 15 23.36 -38.70 32.54
CA PHE A 15 22.63 -38.51 33.81
C PHE A 15 23.54 -38.07 34.96
N ASP A 16 24.80 -38.48 34.98
CA ASP A 16 25.77 -38.07 35.99
C ASP A 16 26.24 -36.59 35.77
N THR A 17 26.17 -36.10 34.52
CA THR A 17 26.58 -34.72 34.14
C THR A 17 25.44 -33.88 33.56
N LYS A 18 24.23 -34.01 34.09
CA LYS A 18 22.97 -33.39 33.57
C LYS A 18 23.11 -31.92 33.25
N ALA A 19 23.67 -31.12 34.16
CA ALA A 19 23.79 -29.67 33.96
C ALA A 19 24.67 -29.33 32.76
N ARG A 20 25.79 -30.01 32.59
CA ARG A 20 26.70 -29.79 31.46
C ARG A 20 26.09 -30.23 30.14
N PHE A 21 25.41 -31.38 30.13
CA PHE A 21 24.72 -31.90 28.95
C PHE A 21 23.58 -30.95 28.54
N LEU A 22 22.75 -30.52 29.50
CA LEU A 22 21.64 -29.61 29.27
C LEU A 22 22.13 -28.26 28.73
N SER A 23 23.21 -27.71 29.27
CA SER A 23 23.79 -26.46 28.80
C SER A 23 24.25 -26.55 27.33
N ILE A 24 24.98 -27.60 26.97
CA ILE A 24 25.42 -27.82 25.57
C ILE A 24 24.22 -28.05 24.65
N PHE A 25 23.23 -28.86 25.09
CA PHE A 25 22.02 -29.08 24.33
C PHE A 25 21.24 -27.79 24.07
N CYS A 26 21.06 -26.95 25.11
CA CYS A 26 20.37 -25.67 24.96
C CYS A 26 21.09 -24.75 23.96
N ILE A 27 22.42 -24.65 24.01
CA ILE A 27 23.20 -23.82 23.10
C ILE A 27 23.04 -24.29 21.65
N VAL A 28 23.19 -25.61 21.41
CA VAL A 28 23.03 -26.19 20.07
C VAL A 28 21.60 -26.01 19.54
N SER A 29 20.62 -26.29 20.41
CA SER A 29 19.19 -26.15 20.06
C SER A 29 18.83 -24.69 19.74
N LEU A 30 19.35 -23.73 20.52
CA LEU A 30 19.13 -22.30 20.28
C LEU A 30 19.73 -21.89 18.93
N GLY A 31 20.96 -22.31 18.64
CA GLY A 31 21.62 -22.03 17.37
C GLY A 31 20.87 -22.61 16.16
N ALA A 32 20.43 -23.88 16.28
CA ALA A 32 19.63 -24.53 15.23
C ALA A 32 18.27 -23.85 15.03
N ALA A 33 17.56 -23.51 16.11
CA ALA A 33 16.28 -22.82 16.07
C ALA A 33 16.40 -21.42 15.44
N PHE A 34 17.43 -20.65 15.83
CA PHE A 34 17.70 -19.33 15.27
C PHE A 34 18.00 -19.41 13.77
N PHE A 35 18.86 -20.33 13.35
CA PHE A 35 19.18 -20.53 11.94
C PHE A 35 17.95 -20.94 11.11
N ALA A 36 17.14 -21.88 11.63
CA ALA A 36 15.91 -22.29 10.96
C ALA A 36 14.92 -21.10 10.86
N GLY A 37 14.76 -20.32 11.91
CA GLY A 37 13.91 -19.12 11.92
C GLY A 37 14.34 -18.11 10.86
N LEU A 38 15.62 -17.72 10.84
CA LEU A 38 16.15 -16.78 9.86
C LEU A 38 15.96 -17.24 8.42
N ARG A 39 16.08 -18.54 8.15
CA ARG A 39 15.92 -19.08 6.80
C ARG A 39 14.47 -19.07 6.31
N HIS A 40 13.51 -19.26 7.21
CA HIS A 40 12.09 -19.33 6.85
C HIS A 40 11.39 -17.99 6.87
N THR A 41 11.88 -17.01 7.62
CA THR A 41 11.26 -15.68 7.76
C THR A 41 11.01 -15.00 6.41
N PRO A 42 11.98 -14.89 5.46
CA PRO A 42 11.74 -14.24 4.18
C PRO A 42 10.60 -14.87 3.38
N LEU A 43 10.53 -16.20 3.34
CA LEU A 43 9.48 -16.92 2.60
C LEU A 43 8.09 -16.68 3.18
N ILE A 44 7.98 -16.65 4.51
CA ILE A 44 6.70 -16.37 5.18
C ILE A 44 6.29 -14.92 4.96
N MET A 45 7.23 -13.99 5.03
CA MET A 45 6.97 -12.57 4.78
C MET A 45 6.51 -12.34 3.34
N GLU A 46 7.19 -12.92 2.37
CA GLU A 46 6.83 -12.85 0.95
C GLU A 46 5.42 -13.41 0.71
N GLN A 47 5.11 -14.59 1.26
CA GLN A 47 3.79 -15.19 1.11
C GLN A 47 2.71 -14.32 1.76
N SER A 48 2.93 -13.84 2.99
CA SER A 48 1.97 -12.97 3.68
C SER A 48 1.73 -11.67 2.93
N MET A 49 2.79 -11.10 2.34
CA MET A 49 2.68 -9.89 1.52
C MET A 49 1.90 -10.17 0.23
N ASN A 50 2.22 -11.26 -0.47
CA ASN A 50 1.51 -11.65 -1.68
C ASN A 50 0.00 -11.86 -1.41
N ASP A 51 -0.35 -12.51 -0.31
CA ASP A 51 -1.75 -12.72 0.09
C ASP A 51 -2.44 -11.38 0.41
N TYR A 52 -1.75 -10.48 1.10
CA TYR A 52 -2.25 -9.13 1.40
C TYR A 52 -2.50 -8.30 0.13
N LEU A 53 -1.55 -8.27 -0.80
CA LEU A 53 -1.69 -7.54 -2.06
C LEU A 53 -2.86 -8.08 -2.91
N LYS A 54 -3.07 -9.40 -2.92
CA LYS A 54 -4.20 -10.04 -3.59
C LYS A 54 -5.53 -9.69 -2.94
N GLU A 55 -5.61 -9.74 -1.61
CA GLU A 55 -6.84 -9.46 -0.85
C GLU A 55 -7.34 -8.04 -1.09
N TYR A 56 -6.40 -7.07 -1.12
CA TYR A 56 -6.72 -5.66 -1.31
C TYR A 56 -6.61 -5.19 -2.76
N HIS A 57 -6.48 -6.10 -3.73
CA HIS A 57 -6.46 -5.82 -5.16
C HIS A 57 -5.45 -4.72 -5.52
N PHE A 58 -4.20 -4.91 -5.09
CA PHE A 58 -3.13 -3.98 -5.41
C PHE A 58 -3.00 -3.78 -6.93
N ASN A 59 -2.84 -2.54 -7.36
CA ASN A 59 -2.67 -2.23 -8.78
C ASN A 59 -1.34 -2.79 -9.32
N ASP A 60 -1.40 -3.47 -10.44
CA ASP A 60 -0.22 -4.00 -11.13
C ASP A 60 0.50 -2.92 -11.92
N LEU A 61 -0.27 -1.99 -12.48
CA LEU A 61 0.22 -0.83 -13.21
C LEU A 61 -0.43 0.45 -12.70
N ASN A 62 0.37 1.52 -12.64
CA ASN A 62 -0.08 2.85 -12.27
C ASN A 62 0.50 3.89 -13.23
N TYR A 63 -0.36 4.56 -13.98
CA TYR A 63 0.02 5.62 -14.89
C TYR A 63 -0.35 6.98 -14.31
N VAL A 64 0.60 7.91 -14.36
CA VAL A 64 0.39 9.30 -13.95
C VAL A 64 0.76 10.21 -15.11
N ALA A 65 -0.16 11.07 -15.52
CA ALA A 65 0.04 12.00 -16.62
C ALA A 65 -0.22 13.45 -16.21
N THR A 66 0.73 14.33 -16.53
CA THR A 66 0.61 15.77 -16.25
C THR A 66 -0.55 16.42 -17.04
N LEU A 67 -0.77 15.97 -18.27
CA LEU A 67 -1.88 16.44 -19.09
C LEU A 67 -3.19 15.70 -18.81
N GLY A 68 -3.12 14.65 -17.99
CA GLY A 68 -4.25 13.81 -17.60
C GLY A 68 -4.70 12.84 -18.69
N PHE A 69 -5.57 11.93 -18.28
CA PHE A 69 -6.24 10.93 -19.12
C PHE A 69 -7.71 11.31 -19.29
N THR A 70 -8.31 10.84 -20.37
CA THR A 70 -9.72 11.05 -20.69
C THR A 70 -10.54 9.76 -20.47
N GLU A 71 -11.86 9.88 -20.51
CA GLU A 71 -12.76 8.71 -20.51
C GLU A 71 -12.52 7.77 -21.71
N GLU A 72 -12.00 8.31 -22.84
CA GLU A 72 -11.67 7.53 -24.02
C GLU A 72 -10.43 6.66 -23.77
N ASP A 73 -9.39 7.23 -23.17
CA ASP A 73 -8.19 6.50 -22.77
C ASP A 73 -8.55 5.36 -21.80
N LEU A 74 -9.41 5.64 -20.82
CA LEU A 74 -9.91 4.63 -19.88
C LEU A 74 -10.63 3.47 -20.59
N LYS A 75 -11.42 3.75 -21.63
CA LYS A 75 -12.13 2.71 -22.41
C LYS A 75 -11.16 1.88 -23.23
N LEU A 76 -10.19 2.52 -23.89
CA LEU A 76 -9.16 1.82 -24.68
C LEU A 76 -8.35 0.84 -23.82
N VAL A 77 -7.97 1.26 -22.62
CA VAL A 77 -7.25 0.38 -21.69
C VAL A 77 -8.13 -0.77 -21.21
N LYS A 78 -9.43 -0.54 -20.97
CA LYS A 78 -10.40 -1.60 -20.58
C LYS A 78 -10.63 -2.65 -21.67
N GLU A 79 -10.38 -2.34 -22.94
CA GLU A 79 -10.55 -3.28 -24.05
C GLU A 79 -9.37 -4.25 -24.21
N ILE A 80 -8.30 -4.10 -23.44
CA ILE A 80 -7.15 -5.00 -23.45
C ILE A 80 -7.51 -6.30 -22.72
N ASP A 81 -7.33 -7.42 -23.37
CA ASP A 81 -7.77 -8.73 -22.86
C ASP A 81 -7.17 -9.10 -21.51
N GLU A 82 -5.93 -8.70 -21.24
CA GLU A 82 -5.19 -8.98 -20.01
C GLU A 82 -5.60 -8.10 -18.83
N VAL A 83 -6.31 -6.99 -19.08
CA VAL A 83 -6.76 -6.07 -18.04
C VAL A 83 -7.98 -6.65 -17.33
N GLU A 84 -7.97 -6.64 -16.01
CA GLU A 84 -9.10 -7.06 -15.17
C GLU A 84 -9.96 -5.87 -14.76
N ASN A 85 -9.34 -4.86 -14.11
CA ASN A 85 -10.01 -3.63 -13.73
C ASN A 85 -9.15 -2.41 -14.04
N VAL A 86 -9.81 -1.30 -14.38
CA VAL A 86 -9.19 0.02 -14.51
C VAL A 86 -10.01 1.02 -13.75
N GLU A 87 -9.34 1.78 -12.91
CA GLU A 87 -9.93 2.90 -12.20
C GLU A 87 -9.13 4.17 -12.45
N SER A 88 -9.86 5.26 -12.61
CA SER A 88 -9.31 6.60 -12.75
C SER A 88 -9.42 7.36 -11.44
N GLY A 89 -8.55 8.32 -11.26
CA GLY A 89 -8.56 9.21 -10.11
C GLY A 89 -7.58 10.34 -10.28
N ASN A 90 -7.43 11.12 -9.23
CA ASN A 90 -6.39 12.12 -9.17
C ASN A 90 -5.45 11.82 -8.00
N ARG A 91 -4.17 12.02 -8.25
CA ARG A 91 -3.13 12.02 -7.23
C ARG A 91 -2.46 13.39 -7.23
N PHE A 92 -2.34 13.99 -6.06
CA PHE A 92 -1.67 15.28 -5.91
C PHE A 92 -1.06 15.41 -4.52
N ASP A 93 -0.08 16.30 -4.43
CA ASP A 93 0.54 16.65 -3.17
C ASP A 93 -0.23 17.78 -2.50
N ALA A 94 -0.29 17.73 -1.18
CA ALA A 94 -0.91 18.75 -0.34
C ALA A 94 -0.13 18.91 0.97
N LEU A 95 -0.35 20.01 1.65
CA LEU A 95 -0.02 20.20 3.05
C LEU A 95 -1.26 19.90 3.87
N VAL A 96 -1.11 19.05 4.88
CA VAL A 96 -2.14 18.83 5.90
C VAL A 96 -1.87 19.71 7.10
N GLU A 97 -2.87 20.50 7.47
CA GLU A 97 -2.85 21.35 8.67
C GLU A 97 -3.79 20.75 9.71
N PHE A 98 -3.28 20.53 10.90
CA PHE A 98 -4.02 20.04 12.06
C PHE A 98 -3.39 20.63 13.33
N ASP A 99 -4.21 21.13 14.24
CA ASP A 99 -3.78 21.92 15.39
C ASP A 99 -2.81 23.06 14.95
N GLU A 100 -1.57 23.03 15.43
CA GLU A 100 -0.52 24.00 15.05
C GLU A 100 0.55 23.38 14.12
N ASN A 101 0.29 22.16 13.59
CA ASN A 101 1.24 21.44 12.76
C ASN A 101 0.87 21.53 11.28
N VAL A 102 1.91 21.53 10.43
CA VAL A 102 1.79 21.45 8.97
C VAL A 102 2.73 20.36 8.48
N LYS A 103 2.21 19.41 7.70
CA LYS A 103 2.96 18.26 7.20
C LYS A 103 2.65 18.01 5.72
N GLY A 104 3.62 17.45 4.99
CA GLY A 104 3.43 17.02 3.62
C GLY A 104 2.59 15.75 3.52
N ALA A 105 1.63 15.72 2.60
CA ALA A 105 0.76 14.57 2.37
C ALA A 105 0.49 14.36 0.88
N THR A 106 0.33 13.11 0.48
CA THR A 106 -0.20 12.75 -0.83
C THR A 106 -1.69 12.43 -0.72
N VAL A 107 -2.49 13.00 -1.59
CA VAL A 107 -3.94 12.83 -1.63
C VAL A 107 -4.33 12.03 -2.88
N TYR A 108 -5.17 11.04 -2.68
CA TYR A 108 -5.77 10.23 -3.75
C TYR A 108 -7.27 10.46 -3.79
N THR A 109 -7.82 10.56 -4.98
CA THR A 109 -9.26 10.64 -5.16
C THR A 109 -9.83 9.33 -5.68
N ASN A 110 -11.05 9.02 -5.26
CA ASN A 110 -11.82 7.89 -5.74
C ASN A 110 -13.24 8.37 -6.08
N GLU A 111 -13.85 7.85 -7.13
CA GLU A 111 -15.25 8.14 -7.44
C GLU A 111 -16.18 7.56 -6.38
N THR A 112 -15.85 6.36 -5.92
CA THR A 112 -16.50 5.68 -4.80
C THR A 112 -15.45 4.94 -3.98
N PHE A 113 -15.79 4.49 -2.78
CA PHE A 113 -14.97 3.58 -1.99
C PHE A 113 -15.38 2.10 -2.11
N ASP A 114 -16.27 1.78 -3.05
CA ASP A 114 -16.58 0.41 -3.49
C ASP A 114 -15.73 0.05 -4.73
N ASN A 115 -14.48 0.48 -4.70
CA ASN A 115 -13.51 0.27 -5.78
C ASN A 115 -12.99 -1.18 -5.83
N GLN A 116 -12.57 -1.59 -7.03
CA GLN A 116 -12.00 -2.92 -7.28
C GLN A 116 -10.47 -2.90 -7.32
N VAL A 117 -9.85 -1.71 -7.29
CA VAL A 117 -8.40 -1.53 -7.33
C VAL A 117 -7.95 -0.78 -6.08
N ASN A 118 -6.88 -1.21 -5.45
CA ASN A 118 -6.32 -0.63 -4.23
C ASN A 118 -7.36 -0.43 -3.13
N LYS A 119 -8.07 -1.49 -2.77
CA LYS A 119 -9.01 -1.47 -1.65
C LYS A 119 -8.30 -1.07 -0.37
N VAL A 120 -8.93 -0.19 0.39
CA VAL A 120 -8.36 0.24 1.67
C VAL A 120 -8.71 -0.75 2.79
N GLU A 121 -7.76 -1.02 3.66
CA GLU A 121 -8.01 -1.70 4.93
C GLU A 121 -8.51 -0.66 5.94
N LEU A 122 -9.81 -0.69 6.25
CA LEU A 122 -10.40 0.20 7.24
C LEU A 122 -10.06 -0.28 8.66
N VAL A 123 -9.18 0.43 9.35
CA VAL A 123 -8.76 0.11 10.72
C VAL A 123 -9.81 0.59 11.74
N SER A 124 -10.37 1.78 11.53
CA SER A 124 -11.43 2.33 12.40
C SER A 124 -12.26 3.37 11.66
N GLY A 125 -13.48 3.61 12.15
CA GLY A 125 -14.39 4.60 11.56
C GLY A 125 -15.27 4.04 10.45
N LYS A 126 -15.54 4.84 9.43
CA LYS A 126 -16.39 4.50 8.28
C LYS A 126 -15.83 5.11 6.99
N LEU A 127 -16.23 4.55 5.85
CA LEU A 127 -15.91 5.11 4.54
C LEU A 127 -16.63 6.46 4.32
N PRO A 128 -16.01 7.42 3.62
CA PRO A 128 -16.60 8.70 3.28
C PRO A 128 -17.87 8.54 2.44
N LYS A 129 -18.83 9.42 2.67
CA LYS A 129 -20.08 9.52 1.90
C LYS A 129 -20.30 10.91 1.34
N ASP A 130 -19.76 11.91 2.03
CA ASP A 130 -19.91 13.32 1.71
C ASP A 130 -18.57 13.89 1.20
N ASP A 131 -18.65 14.98 0.45
CA ASP A 131 -17.52 15.59 -0.28
C ASP A 131 -16.51 16.31 0.63
N ASP A 132 -16.85 16.49 1.91
CA ASP A 132 -16.01 17.06 2.96
C ASP A 132 -15.50 16.01 3.97
N GLU A 133 -15.66 14.74 3.65
CA GLU A 133 -15.15 13.61 4.44
C GLU A 133 -13.87 13.03 3.83
N CYS A 134 -12.96 12.53 4.69
CA CYS A 134 -11.71 11.90 4.24
C CYS A 134 -11.34 10.67 5.07
N LEU A 135 -10.53 9.81 4.45
CA LEU A 135 -9.77 8.77 5.11
C LEU A 135 -8.33 9.23 5.28
N ILE A 136 -7.71 8.87 6.40
CA ILE A 136 -6.33 9.21 6.71
C ILE A 136 -5.53 7.96 7.06
N ASP A 137 -4.25 7.99 6.74
CA ASP A 137 -3.24 7.04 7.17
C ASP A 137 -3.29 6.79 8.69
N ASN A 138 -3.54 5.55 9.06
CA ASN A 138 -3.63 5.12 10.45
C ASN A 138 -2.33 5.36 11.25
N SER A 139 -1.17 5.14 10.63
CA SER A 139 0.12 5.37 11.29
C SER A 139 0.35 6.85 11.57
N PHE A 140 0.10 7.71 10.57
CA PHE A 140 0.20 9.16 10.73
C PHE A 140 -0.79 9.69 11.78
N ALA A 141 -2.04 9.27 11.71
CA ALA A 141 -3.07 9.67 12.68
C ALA A 141 -2.67 9.30 14.12
N SER A 142 -2.18 8.07 14.31
CA SER A 142 -1.74 7.58 15.62
C SER A 142 -0.56 8.35 16.19
N GLN A 143 0.42 8.72 15.34
CA GLN A 143 1.60 9.48 15.76
C GLN A 143 1.27 10.93 16.11
N ASN A 144 0.26 11.51 15.50
CA ASN A 144 -0.12 12.91 15.66
C ASN A 144 -1.38 13.11 16.51
N GLY A 145 -1.95 12.02 17.08
CA GLY A 145 -3.10 12.09 17.96
C GLY A 145 -4.43 12.40 17.26
N ILE A 146 -4.48 12.31 15.92
CA ILE A 146 -5.68 12.58 15.12
C ILE A 146 -6.66 11.41 15.25
N LYS A 147 -7.94 11.71 15.38
CA LYS A 147 -9.02 10.73 15.61
C LYS A 147 -10.14 10.89 14.58
N VAL A 148 -10.93 9.84 14.46
CA VAL A 148 -12.18 9.89 13.71
C VAL A 148 -13.09 10.97 14.32
N GLY A 149 -13.57 11.89 13.48
CA GLY A 149 -14.37 13.06 13.86
C GLY A 149 -13.58 14.37 13.90
N ASP A 150 -12.25 14.33 13.91
CA ASP A 150 -11.43 15.53 13.88
C ASP A 150 -11.50 16.21 12.51
N GLN A 151 -11.27 17.51 12.50
CA GLN A 151 -11.17 18.31 11.28
C GLN A 151 -9.71 18.56 10.93
N ILE A 152 -9.38 18.40 9.66
CA ILE A 152 -8.09 18.75 9.09
C ILE A 152 -8.28 19.70 7.90
N THR A 153 -7.24 20.44 7.56
CA THR A 153 -7.23 21.27 6.35
C THR A 153 -6.19 20.76 5.37
N LEU A 154 -6.58 20.52 4.14
CA LEU A 154 -5.66 20.23 3.03
C LEU A 154 -5.46 21.48 2.21
N THR A 155 -4.21 21.86 2.00
CA THR A 155 -3.80 23.05 1.24
C THR A 155 -2.76 22.67 0.21
N ASN A 156 -2.91 23.18 -1.00
CA ASN A 156 -1.86 23.18 -2.02
C ASN A 156 -1.86 24.51 -2.79
N ASP A 157 -1.09 24.59 -3.88
CA ASP A 157 -0.97 25.83 -4.69
C ASP A 157 -2.31 26.25 -5.33
N ASN A 158 -3.26 25.34 -5.46
CA ASN A 158 -4.53 25.58 -6.15
C ASN A 158 -5.65 26.01 -5.18
N ALA A 159 -5.75 25.33 -4.03
CA ALA A 159 -6.88 25.52 -3.11
C ALA A 159 -6.56 25.14 -1.66
N THR A 160 -7.42 25.58 -0.75
CA THR A 160 -7.45 25.17 0.65
C THR A 160 -8.85 24.67 0.98
N LYS A 161 -8.95 23.44 1.53
CA LYS A 161 -10.23 22.79 1.84
C LYS A 161 -10.18 22.07 3.18
N LYS A 162 -11.29 22.14 3.92
CA LYS A 162 -11.43 21.43 5.20
C LYS A 162 -12.12 20.09 4.99
N PHE A 163 -11.65 19.08 5.71
CA PHE A 163 -12.22 17.75 5.70
C PHE A 163 -12.44 17.24 7.12
N THR A 164 -13.46 16.42 7.29
CA THR A 164 -13.71 15.64 8.51
C THR A 164 -13.13 14.25 8.34
N VAL A 165 -12.28 13.82 9.25
CA VAL A 165 -11.72 12.47 9.27
C VAL A 165 -12.82 11.47 9.63
N THR A 166 -13.24 10.64 8.70
CA THR A 166 -14.28 9.62 8.93
C THR A 166 -13.73 8.22 9.17
N GLY A 167 -12.51 7.94 8.72
CA GLY A 167 -11.87 6.66 8.95
C GLY A 167 -10.35 6.71 8.93
N LEU A 168 -9.76 5.76 9.63
CA LEU A 168 -8.32 5.49 9.64
C LEU A 168 -8.07 4.24 8.82
N ILE A 169 -7.10 4.29 7.89
CA ILE A 169 -6.86 3.24 6.91
C ILE A 169 -5.39 2.82 6.83
N ASN A 170 -5.18 1.56 6.41
CA ASN A 170 -3.94 1.14 5.78
C ASN A 170 -4.19 0.99 4.26
N ASP A 171 -3.20 1.35 3.47
CA ASP A 171 -3.27 1.33 2.00
C ASP A 171 -2.12 0.49 1.47
N THR A 172 -2.41 -0.41 0.53
CA THR A 172 -1.44 -1.33 -0.08
C THR A 172 -0.26 -0.62 -0.75
N ARG A 173 -0.45 0.62 -1.20
CA ARG A 173 0.61 1.45 -1.79
C ARG A 173 1.68 1.89 -0.78
N TYR A 174 1.37 1.82 0.52
CA TYR A 174 2.21 2.31 1.60
C TYR A 174 2.49 1.23 2.65
N LEU A 175 3.19 0.17 2.24
CA LEU A 175 3.56 -0.96 3.09
C LEU A 175 4.54 -0.58 4.21
N SER A 176 5.34 0.47 3.99
CA SER A 176 6.25 1.02 4.98
C SER A 176 5.66 2.26 5.65
N SER A 177 5.79 2.33 6.97
CA SER A 177 5.46 3.54 7.74
C SER A 177 6.58 4.58 7.73
N VAL A 178 7.75 4.25 7.21
CA VAL A 178 8.96 5.08 7.23
C VAL A 178 9.23 5.69 5.85
N GLU A 179 9.03 4.91 4.79
CA GLU A 179 9.27 5.34 3.41
C GLU A 179 7.94 5.64 2.72
N ARG A 180 7.58 6.91 2.66
CA ARG A 180 6.32 7.40 2.08
C ARG A 180 6.53 8.25 0.83
N GLY A 181 7.76 8.30 0.33
CA GLY A 181 8.15 9.09 -0.83
C GLY A 181 8.41 10.56 -0.51
N THR A 182 8.43 11.36 -1.56
CA THR A 182 8.67 12.80 -1.51
C THR A 182 7.38 13.58 -1.79
N ASN A 183 7.32 14.80 -1.29
CA ASN A 183 6.25 15.75 -1.54
C ASN A 183 6.82 16.97 -2.29
N THR A 184 6.06 17.57 -3.16
CA THR A 184 6.49 18.79 -3.89
C THR A 184 6.31 20.07 -3.08
N LEU A 185 5.61 19.97 -1.94
CA LEU A 185 5.29 21.08 -1.05
C LEU A 185 6.01 20.95 0.30
N GLY A 186 6.05 22.03 1.06
CA GLY A 186 6.61 22.05 2.40
C GLY A 186 8.13 21.81 2.39
N ASP A 187 8.59 20.89 3.23
CA ASP A 187 10.01 20.51 3.36
C ASP A 187 10.46 19.41 2.37
N GLY A 188 9.56 18.98 1.49
CA GLY A 188 9.81 17.94 0.49
C GLY A 188 9.57 16.51 1.02
N THR A 189 9.11 16.35 2.26
CA THR A 189 8.84 15.04 2.86
C THR A 189 7.36 14.70 2.77
N ASN A 190 7.04 13.49 2.35
CA ASN A 190 5.68 12.96 2.42
C ASN A 190 5.51 12.16 3.72
N GLU A 191 4.69 12.66 4.64
CA GLU A 191 4.49 12.04 5.95
C GLU A 191 3.17 11.27 6.06
N ALA A 192 2.20 11.58 5.20
CA ALA A 192 0.86 11.00 5.24
C ALA A 192 0.28 10.74 3.85
N TYR A 193 -0.75 9.92 3.81
CA TYR A 193 -1.65 9.84 2.67
C TYR A 193 -3.11 9.99 3.10
N PHE A 194 -3.88 10.56 2.20
CA PHE A 194 -5.32 10.77 2.36
C PHE A 194 -6.07 10.18 1.18
N GLN A 195 -7.29 9.75 1.43
CA GLN A 195 -8.21 9.39 0.36
C GLN A 195 -9.51 10.17 0.54
N ILE A 196 -9.96 10.80 -0.54
CA ILE A 196 -11.18 11.61 -0.60
C ILE A 196 -12.04 11.17 -1.78
N LEU A 197 -13.32 11.55 -1.76
CA LEU A 197 -14.17 11.42 -2.94
C LEU A 197 -13.76 12.42 -4.04
N SER A 198 -13.88 12.01 -5.30
CA SER A 198 -13.55 12.86 -6.45
C SER A 198 -14.32 14.18 -6.47
N LYS A 199 -15.57 14.18 -6.00
CA LYS A 199 -16.37 15.41 -5.82
C LYS A 199 -15.78 16.36 -4.78
N GLY A 200 -15.13 15.83 -3.73
CA GLY A 200 -14.43 16.62 -2.72
C GLY A 200 -13.18 17.34 -3.21
N ASN A 201 -12.74 17.00 -4.41
CA ASN A 201 -11.49 17.44 -5.01
C ASN A 201 -11.55 18.79 -5.75
N GLU A 202 -12.71 19.42 -5.89
CA GLU A 202 -12.85 20.65 -6.68
C GLU A 202 -11.76 21.69 -6.34
N GLY A 203 -10.95 22.03 -7.34
CA GLY A 203 -9.85 22.99 -7.26
C GLY A 203 -8.55 22.48 -6.64
N LEU A 204 -8.51 21.29 -6.00
CA LEU A 204 -7.28 20.77 -5.39
C LEU A 204 -6.38 20.04 -6.40
N ALA A 205 -6.89 19.09 -7.19
CA ALA A 205 -6.05 18.27 -8.07
C ALA A 205 -5.53 19.01 -9.29
N LEU A 206 -6.37 19.85 -9.87
CA LEU A 206 -6.02 20.66 -11.05
C LEU A 206 -6.52 22.08 -10.85
N PRO A 207 -5.80 23.10 -11.36
CA PRO A 207 -6.33 24.47 -11.41
C PRO A 207 -7.67 24.52 -12.11
N GLN A 208 -8.62 25.29 -11.59
CA GLN A 208 -9.97 25.45 -12.17
C GLN A 208 -9.91 25.83 -13.67
N GLU A 209 -8.92 26.62 -14.04
CA GLU A 209 -8.69 27.05 -15.43
C GLU A 209 -8.43 25.88 -16.39
N LEU A 210 -7.82 24.79 -15.92
CA LEU A 210 -7.60 23.58 -16.72
C LEU A 210 -8.87 22.75 -16.85
N TYR A 211 -9.74 22.74 -15.85
CA TYR A 211 -11.07 22.14 -15.96
C TYR A 211 -11.94 22.88 -16.98
N ASP A 212 -11.90 24.22 -16.95
CA ASP A 212 -12.71 25.07 -17.83
C ASP A 212 -12.27 25.03 -19.30
N LEU A 213 -10.99 24.73 -19.55
CA LEU A 213 -10.42 24.62 -20.89
C LEU A 213 -10.72 23.29 -21.58
N ARG A 214 -11.22 22.29 -20.87
CA ARG A 214 -11.49 20.95 -21.40
C ARG A 214 -12.97 20.63 -21.36
N GLU A 215 -13.51 20.27 -22.52
CA GLU A 215 -14.91 19.79 -22.65
C GLU A 215 -15.11 18.38 -22.02
N GLN A 216 -14.06 17.77 -21.46
CA GLN A 216 -14.08 16.38 -20.95
C GLN A 216 -13.49 16.31 -19.54
N THR A 217 -14.00 15.38 -18.74
CA THR A 217 -13.42 15.01 -17.44
C THR A 217 -12.01 14.46 -17.64
N VAL A 218 -11.07 14.94 -16.83
CA VAL A 218 -9.65 14.56 -16.92
C VAL A 218 -9.20 14.03 -15.57
N PHE A 219 -8.52 12.90 -15.61
CA PHE A 219 -7.89 12.26 -14.45
C PHE A 219 -6.38 12.29 -14.65
N ASN A 220 -5.59 12.49 -13.61
CA ASN A 220 -4.14 12.44 -13.74
C ASN A 220 -3.56 11.07 -13.39
N GLU A 221 -4.38 10.14 -12.91
CA GLU A 221 -3.95 8.79 -12.52
C GLU A 221 -4.89 7.72 -13.08
N LEU A 222 -4.29 6.66 -13.67
CA LEU A 222 -4.97 5.40 -14.00
C LEU A 222 -4.33 4.27 -13.19
N ARG A 223 -5.17 3.50 -12.50
CA ARG A 223 -4.80 2.35 -11.68
C ARG A 223 -5.39 1.09 -12.31
N ILE A 224 -4.55 0.11 -12.57
CA ILE A 224 -4.92 -1.06 -13.38
C ILE A 224 -4.56 -2.33 -12.63
N THR A 225 -5.49 -3.29 -12.57
CA THR A 225 -5.23 -4.67 -12.19
C THR A 225 -5.29 -5.57 -13.42
N LEU A 226 -4.38 -6.54 -13.46
CA LEU A 226 -4.28 -7.51 -14.55
C LEU A 226 -4.89 -8.85 -14.14
N LYS A 227 -5.41 -9.58 -15.12
CA LYS A 227 -5.88 -10.95 -14.92
C LYS A 227 -4.70 -11.85 -14.57
N ASN A 228 -4.70 -12.41 -13.38
CA ASN A 228 -3.69 -13.36 -12.94
C ASN A 228 -4.21 -14.80 -12.98
N GLU A 229 -4.60 -15.26 -14.18
CA GLU A 229 -5.17 -16.60 -14.39
C GLU A 229 -4.20 -17.71 -14.00
N ASN A 230 -2.89 -17.49 -14.12
CA ASN A 230 -1.84 -18.45 -13.73
C ASN A 230 -1.54 -18.42 -12.22
N ASN A 231 -2.21 -17.55 -11.46
CA ASN A 231 -2.01 -17.36 -10.03
C ASN A 231 -0.53 -17.14 -9.65
N TYR A 232 0.18 -16.34 -10.46
CA TYR A 232 1.56 -15.94 -10.18
C TYR A 232 1.68 -15.26 -8.80
N ASN A 233 2.86 -15.39 -8.20
CA ASN A 233 3.24 -14.58 -7.06
C ASN A 233 3.70 -13.21 -7.54
N TYR A 234 3.26 -12.12 -6.91
CA TYR A 234 3.63 -10.74 -7.25
C TYR A 234 5.15 -10.49 -7.26
N PHE A 235 5.93 -11.32 -6.56
CA PHE A 235 7.39 -11.20 -6.46
C PHE A 235 8.14 -12.19 -7.36
N SER A 236 7.45 -12.94 -8.23
CA SER A 236 8.09 -13.87 -9.16
C SER A 236 8.54 -13.18 -10.44
N ASP A 237 9.64 -13.65 -11.01
CA ASP A 237 10.16 -13.14 -12.28
C ASP A 237 9.11 -13.32 -13.41
N GLU A 238 8.39 -14.43 -13.42
CA GLU A 238 7.34 -14.72 -14.40
C GLU A 238 6.19 -13.71 -14.34
N TYR A 239 5.86 -13.23 -13.13
CA TYR A 239 4.85 -12.20 -12.97
C TYR A 239 5.34 -10.84 -13.44
N LEU A 240 6.55 -10.47 -13.09
CA LEU A 240 7.16 -9.21 -13.53
C LEU A 240 7.30 -9.15 -15.05
N ASP A 241 7.75 -10.22 -15.70
CA ASP A 241 7.82 -10.33 -17.16
C ASP A 241 6.42 -10.18 -17.81
N TYR A 242 5.40 -10.79 -17.20
CA TYR A 242 4.01 -10.65 -17.65
C TYR A 242 3.50 -9.21 -17.55
N VAL A 243 3.75 -8.53 -16.44
CA VAL A 243 3.37 -7.12 -16.23
C VAL A 243 4.07 -6.22 -17.23
N ASP A 244 5.37 -6.43 -17.50
CA ASP A 244 6.15 -5.66 -18.46
C ASP A 244 5.64 -5.84 -19.90
N ASP A 245 5.22 -7.06 -20.29
CA ASP A 245 4.63 -7.32 -21.61
C ASP A 245 3.31 -6.54 -21.79
N VAL A 246 2.44 -6.58 -20.78
CA VAL A 246 1.17 -5.85 -20.82
C VAL A 246 1.40 -4.33 -20.75
N ASN A 247 2.34 -3.86 -19.93
CA ASN A 247 2.74 -2.46 -19.90
C ASN A 247 3.13 -1.95 -21.29
N SER A 248 3.94 -2.71 -22.01
CA SER A 248 4.36 -2.38 -23.37
C SER A 248 3.21 -2.30 -24.38
N LYS A 249 2.09 -2.98 -24.13
CA LYS A 249 0.87 -2.89 -24.97
C LYS A 249 0.09 -1.63 -24.63
N ILE A 250 -0.06 -1.30 -23.35
CA ILE A 250 -0.79 -0.12 -22.87
C ILE A 250 -0.08 1.16 -23.29
N GLU A 251 1.24 1.26 -23.18
CA GLU A 251 2.04 2.42 -23.59
C GLU A 251 1.94 2.77 -25.08
N LYS A 252 1.54 1.83 -25.92
CA LYS A 252 1.32 2.09 -27.36
C LYS A 252 -0.07 2.65 -27.65
N ILE A 253 -0.96 2.55 -26.71
CA ILE A 253 -2.36 2.97 -26.82
C ILE A 253 -2.54 4.37 -26.21
N LEU A 254 -1.89 4.61 -25.06
CA LEU A 254 -1.86 5.90 -24.37
C LEU A 254 -0.85 6.86 -25.02
#